data_29d84943b637313b7c012db1b84d4431
#
_entry.id   29d84943b637313b7c012db1b84d4431
#
_cell.length_a   1.000
_cell.length_b   1.000
_cell.length_c   1.000
_cell.angle_alpha   90.00
_cell.angle_beta   90.00
_cell.angle_gamma   90.00
#
_symmetry.space_group_name_H-M   'P 1'
#
loop_
_entity.id
_entity.type
_entity.pdbx_description
1 polymer ?
#
loop_
_entity_poly.entity_id
_entity_poly.type
_entity_poly.pdbx_seq_one_letter_code
_entity_poly.pdbx_strand_id
1 'polypeptide(L)'
;MRSLATAVALSLGLVTAVQAASVMVEKTVAGFSSPESVVVVGGDVFVSNLGVKLEPTAKDGDGFISHLDRQGNIKMLKWADKLNGPKGMIVVDGVLYVADLDRVLGFRVRDGKPVFSLDMAATGSVFLNGFARYDNRRLLLSATDINKVFIIDLPKQSFSEMTFDTPPKGPNGMKKAGNHLMLVEWGTNSQPNGKVKRYRLDGFQASLDKTYEPIPSGYFDGIVDLGANRWLISNWVKFEPAGVLHLLDTRTAKISLAEMKSPVAGPADMFLDDQRKLWVPGMMEGKVYRMSVRP
;
A
#
# COMPACT_ATOMS: atom_id res chain seq x y z
N MET A 1 -58.31 11.13 44.75
CA MET A 1 -57.65 10.31 43.72
C MET A 1 -56.78 11.24 42.88
N ARG A 2 -55.45 11.17 43.06
CA ARG A 2 -54.51 11.98 42.29
C ARG A 2 -53.87 11.08 41.25
N SER A 3 -54.09 11.40 39.98
CA SER A 3 -53.50 10.69 38.85
C SER A 3 -52.04 11.13 38.65
N LEU A 4 -51.11 10.18 38.72
CA LEU A 4 -49.71 10.38 38.30
C LEU A 4 -49.64 10.14 36.80
N ALA A 5 -49.28 11.16 36.06
CA ALA A 5 -48.94 11.03 34.66
C ALA A 5 -47.40 10.76 34.57
N THR A 6 -47.06 9.55 34.07
CA THR A 6 -45.67 9.14 33.82
C THR A 6 -45.26 9.68 32.46
N ALA A 7 -44.32 10.61 32.42
CA ALA A 7 -43.72 11.07 31.17
C ALA A 7 -42.63 10.09 30.71
N VAL A 8 -42.83 9.49 29.58
CA VAL A 8 -41.79 8.66 28.90
C VAL A 8 -40.92 9.61 28.04
N ALA A 9 -39.69 9.79 28.44
CA ALA A 9 -38.71 10.55 27.65
C ALA A 9 -38.16 9.61 26.56
N LEU A 10 -38.53 9.83 25.30
CA LEU A 10 -37.88 9.18 24.13
C LEU A 10 -36.54 9.87 23.91
N SER A 11 -35.45 9.18 24.19
CA SER A 11 -34.11 9.58 23.77
C SER A 11 -33.93 9.27 22.29
N LEU A 12 -34.05 10.27 21.40
CA LEU A 12 -33.57 10.15 20.01
C LEU A 12 -32.04 10.06 20.02
N GLY A 13 -31.52 8.87 19.86
CA GLY A 13 -30.12 8.67 19.55
C GLY A 13 -29.82 9.31 18.19
N LEU A 14 -28.99 10.38 18.17
CA LEU A 14 -28.43 10.87 16.92
C LEU A 14 -27.55 9.77 16.30
N VAL A 15 -28.07 9.11 15.29
CA VAL A 15 -27.27 8.29 14.37
C VAL A 15 -26.49 9.27 13.51
N THR A 16 -25.25 9.60 13.91
CA THR A 16 -24.34 10.34 13.05
C THR A 16 -24.06 9.45 11.83
N ALA A 17 -24.58 9.84 10.68
CA ALA A 17 -24.22 9.23 9.41
C ALA A 17 -22.69 9.28 9.27
N VAL A 18 -22.03 8.12 9.14
CA VAL A 18 -20.61 8.06 8.82
C VAL A 18 -20.50 8.63 7.42
N GLN A 19 -19.99 9.85 7.33
CA GLN A 19 -19.76 10.51 6.06
C GLN A 19 -18.74 9.68 5.26
N ALA A 20 -19.06 9.36 4.01
CA ALA A 20 -18.13 8.69 3.12
C ALA A 20 -16.90 9.60 2.92
N ALA A 21 -15.71 8.99 2.93
CA ALA A 21 -14.50 9.76 2.58
C ALA A 21 -14.62 10.19 1.12
N SER A 22 -14.34 11.47 0.83
CA SER A 22 -14.21 11.93 -0.53
C SER A 22 -12.75 12.12 -0.92
N VAL A 23 -12.40 11.66 -2.11
CA VAL A 23 -11.04 11.73 -2.66
C VAL A 23 -11.10 12.52 -3.97
N MET A 24 -10.40 13.66 -4.00
CA MET A 24 -10.42 14.55 -5.16
C MET A 24 -9.03 14.67 -5.79
N VAL A 25 -8.95 14.43 -7.10
CA VAL A 25 -7.71 14.64 -7.87
C VAL A 25 -7.39 16.14 -7.93
N GLU A 26 -6.21 16.50 -7.42
CA GLU A 26 -5.66 17.86 -7.51
C GLU A 26 -4.69 18.00 -8.69
N LYS A 27 -3.93 16.92 -8.95
CA LYS A 27 -2.97 16.90 -10.06
C LYS A 27 -2.87 15.47 -10.61
N THR A 28 -2.73 15.39 -11.93
CA THR A 28 -2.37 14.19 -12.66
C THR A 28 -1.00 14.39 -13.28
N VAL A 29 -0.09 13.47 -13.04
CA VAL A 29 1.23 13.42 -13.67
C VAL A 29 1.27 12.21 -14.58
N ALA A 30 1.63 12.40 -15.84
CA ALA A 30 1.73 11.35 -16.85
C ALA A 30 3.19 11.14 -17.27
N GLY A 31 3.45 10.09 -18.06
CA GLY A 31 4.77 9.79 -18.62
C GLY A 31 5.51 8.69 -17.88
N PHE A 32 4.83 7.93 -17.07
CA PHE A 32 5.37 6.75 -16.38
C PHE A 32 5.15 5.47 -17.21
N SER A 33 5.90 4.44 -16.87
CA SER A 33 5.83 3.11 -17.48
C SER A 33 5.37 2.08 -16.47
N SER A 34 4.07 1.84 -16.39
CA SER A 34 3.44 0.96 -15.38
C SER A 34 3.85 1.34 -13.94
N PRO A 35 3.53 2.57 -13.46
CA PRO A 35 3.91 3.02 -12.12
C PRO A 35 3.22 2.16 -11.06
N GLU A 36 4.00 1.68 -10.08
CA GLU A 36 3.50 0.72 -9.10
C GLU A 36 3.44 1.30 -7.69
N SER A 37 4.48 1.98 -7.21
CA SER A 37 4.51 2.54 -5.86
C SER A 37 4.99 3.99 -5.86
N VAL A 38 4.56 4.74 -4.86
CA VAL A 38 5.01 6.10 -4.60
C VAL A 38 5.51 6.18 -3.17
N VAL A 39 6.61 6.90 -2.96
CA VAL A 39 7.07 7.32 -1.63
C VAL A 39 7.46 8.78 -1.64
N VAL A 40 7.10 9.50 -0.58
CA VAL A 40 7.44 10.91 -0.40
C VAL A 40 8.36 11.07 0.79
N VAL A 41 9.48 11.77 0.59
CA VAL A 41 10.43 12.07 1.66
C VAL A 41 10.98 13.50 1.49
N GLY A 42 10.82 14.33 2.53
CA GLY A 42 11.20 15.74 2.43
C GLY A 42 10.51 16.45 1.25
N GLY A 43 11.26 17.03 0.36
CA GLY A 43 10.77 17.69 -0.86
C GLY A 43 10.65 16.79 -2.08
N ASP A 44 10.98 15.52 -1.96
CA ASP A 44 11.17 14.59 -3.07
C ASP A 44 10.07 13.52 -3.10
N VAL A 45 9.66 13.13 -4.30
CA VAL A 45 8.70 12.06 -4.59
C VAL A 45 9.37 11.05 -5.50
N PHE A 46 9.31 9.79 -5.13
CA PHE A 46 9.85 8.69 -5.94
C PHE A 46 8.71 7.78 -6.39
N VAL A 47 8.79 7.34 -7.64
CA VAL A 47 7.79 6.46 -8.27
C VAL A 47 8.52 5.27 -8.87
N SER A 48 8.18 4.06 -8.43
CA SER A 48 8.65 2.84 -9.10
C SER A 48 7.86 2.60 -10.37
N ASN A 49 8.54 2.14 -11.42
CA ASN A 49 7.96 1.83 -12.72
C ASN A 49 8.38 0.40 -13.09
N LEU A 50 7.41 -0.49 -13.33
CA LEU A 50 7.70 -1.88 -13.69
C LEU A 50 8.50 -2.00 -14.98
N GLY A 51 8.21 -1.15 -15.95
CA GLY A 51 8.81 -1.14 -17.28
C GLY A 51 7.79 -0.82 -18.37
N VAL A 52 8.22 -0.90 -19.61
CA VAL A 52 7.40 -0.52 -20.78
C VAL A 52 6.19 -1.44 -20.92
N LYS A 53 6.38 -2.73 -20.64
CA LYS A 53 5.29 -3.70 -20.63
C LYS A 53 4.79 -3.93 -19.22
N LEU A 54 3.49 -4.20 -19.09
CA LEU A 54 2.89 -4.65 -17.83
C LEU A 54 3.20 -6.13 -17.60
N GLU A 55 4.47 -6.44 -17.40
CA GLU A 55 4.98 -7.79 -17.12
C GLU A 55 5.66 -7.82 -15.76
N PRO A 56 4.88 -7.94 -14.66
CA PRO A 56 5.37 -7.69 -13.29
C PRO A 56 6.38 -8.70 -12.76
N THR A 57 6.70 -9.73 -13.55
CA THR A 57 7.69 -10.79 -13.22
C THR A 57 8.83 -10.88 -14.23
N ALA A 58 8.90 -9.98 -15.21
CA ALA A 58 9.96 -10.00 -16.21
C ALA A 58 11.31 -9.58 -15.61
N LYS A 59 12.38 -10.33 -15.96
CA LYS A 59 13.78 -9.99 -15.64
C LYS A 59 14.47 -9.39 -16.85
N ASP A 60 13.98 -8.27 -17.35
CA ASP A 60 14.41 -7.64 -18.60
C ASP A 60 15.24 -6.37 -18.41
N GLY A 61 15.32 -5.86 -17.18
CA GLY A 61 16.13 -4.70 -16.83
C GLY A 61 15.58 -3.36 -17.33
N ASP A 62 14.30 -3.30 -17.74
CA ASP A 62 13.67 -2.06 -18.25
C ASP A 62 12.98 -1.24 -17.15
N GLY A 63 12.82 -1.79 -15.93
CA GLY A 63 12.27 -1.13 -14.77
C GLY A 63 13.15 0.01 -14.25
N PHE A 64 12.53 0.99 -13.62
CA PHE A 64 13.24 2.18 -13.11
C PHE A 64 12.46 2.89 -12.00
N ILE A 65 13.14 3.81 -11.30
CA ILE A 65 12.55 4.72 -10.33
C ILE A 65 12.60 6.14 -10.89
N SER A 66 11.48 6.84 -10.88
CA SER A 66 11.38 8.25 -11.26
C SER A 66 11.48 9.13 -10.01
N HIS A 67 12.08 10.33 -10.18
CA HIS A 67 12.21 11.36 -9.15
C HIS A 67 11.44 12.62 -9.57
N LEU A 68 10.56 13.09 -8.71
CA LEU A 68 9.74 14.27 -8.87
C LEU A 68 9.90 15.22 -7.68
N ASP A 69 9.45 16.46 -7.83
CA ASP A 69 9.16 17.32 -6.69
C ASP A 69 7.75 17.09 -6.14
N ARG A 70 7.44 17.69 -4.97
CA ARG A 70 6.10 17.58 -4.34
C ARG A 70 4.98 18.24 -5.15
N GLN A 71 5.32 19.09 -6.11
CA GLN A 71 4.37 19.66 -7.07
C GLN A 71 4.06 18.69 -8.21
N GLY A 72 4.76 17.54 -8.25
CA GLY A 72 4.62 16.51 -9.27
C GLY A 72 5.30 16.88 -10.60
N ASN A 73 6.33 17.73 -10.57
CA ASN A 73 7.16 17.97 -11.75
C ASN A 73 8.27 16.90 -11.77
N ILE A 74 8.41 16.19 -12.89
CA ILE A 74 9.43 15.16 -13.06
C ILE A 74 10.79 15.85 -13.16
N LYS A 75 11.66 15.63 -12.18
CA LYS A 75 13.06 16.08 -12.17
C LYS A 75 13.95 15.14 -12.96
N MET A 76 13.74 13.85 -12.80
CA MET A 76 14.49 12.81 -13.51
C MET A 76 13.59 11.57 -13.67
N LEU A 77 13.28 11.24 -14.93
CA LEU A 77 12.37 10.12 -15.23
C LEU A 77 12.98 8.76 -14.84
N LYS A 78 14.29 8.58 -15.06
CA LYS A 78 15.05 7.39 -14.68
C LYS A 78 16.15 7.78 -13.70
N TRP A 79 15.75 8.04 -12.44
CA TRP A 79 16.67 8.40 -11.35
C TRP A 79 17.50 7.20 -10.89
N ALA A 80 16.91 6.00 -10.89
CA ALA A 80 17.60 4.73 -10.83
C ALA A 80 17.02 3.83 -11.91
N ASP A 81 17.84 3.10 -12.65
CA ASP A 81 17.45 2.29 -13.79
C ASP A 81 18.04 0.87 -13.73
N LYS A 82 17.76 0.06 -14.76
CA LYS A 82 18.20 -1.33 -14.86
C LYS A 82 17.65 -2.21 -13.74
N LEU A 83 16.45 -1.88 -13.27
CA LEU A 83 15.65 -2.72 -12.40
C LEU A 83 14.84 -3.70 -13.25
N ASN A 84 14.40 -4.79 -12.64
CA ASN A 84 13.60 -5.78 -13.37
C ASN A 84 12.11 -5.40 -13.35
N GLY A 85 11.50 -5.41 -12.16
CA GLY A 85 10.10 -5.03 -11.96
C GLY A 85 9.92 -4.42 -10.57
N PRO A 86 10.47 -3.20 -10.35
CA PRO A 86 10.47 -2.56 -9.05
C PRO A 86 9.04 -2.27 -8.60
N LYS A 87 8.71 -2.70 -7.39
CA LYS A 87 7.39 -2.57 -6.77
C LYS A 87 7.45 -1.64 -5.57
N GLY A 88 6.97 -2.11 -4.44
CA GLY A 88 6.89 -1.34 -3.22
C GLY A 88 8.21 -0.69 -2.83
N MET A 89 8.12 0.50 -2.28
CA MET A 89 9.26 1.29 -1.82
C MET A 89 9.08 1.78 -0.40
N ILE A 90 10.20 1.98 0.31
CA ILE A 90 10.21 2.60 1.63
C ILE A 90 11.52 3.36 1.84
N VAL A 91 11.46 4.48 2.57
CA VAL A 91 12.67 5.23 2.95
C VAL A 91 13.00 5.02 4.42
N VAL A 92 14.24 4.65 4.72
CA VAL A 92 14.81 4.53 6.06
C VAL A 92 16.19 5.17 6.06
N ASP A 93 16.41 6.10 6.98
CA ASP A 93 17.71 6.77 7.21
C ASP A 93 18.37 7.30 5.94
N GLY A 94 17.58 7.91 5.05
CA GLY A 94 18.07 8.51 3.80
C GLY A 94 18.40 7.50 2.68
N VAL A 95 18.01 6.25 2.85
CA VAL A 95 18.09 5.20 1.82
C VAL A 95 16.67 4.82 1.39
N LEU A 96 16.42 4.87 0.08
CA LEU A 96 15.21 4.36 -0.55
C LEU A 96 15.43 2.88 -0.87
N TYR A 97 14.68 2.02 -0.20
CA TYR A 97 14.65 0.58 -0.47
C TYR A 97 13.51 0.27 -1.43
N VAL A 98 13.75 -0.64 -2.36
CA VAL A 98 12.78 -1.10 -3.37
C VAL A 98 12.79 -2.61 -3.47
N ALA A 99 11.62 -3.23 -3.56
CA ALA A 99 11.43 -4.62 -3.90
C ALA A 99 11.53 -4.77 -5.42
N ASP A 100 12.48 -5.59 -5.90
CA ASP A 100 12.74 -5.78 -7.33
C ASP A 100 12.76 -7.27 -7.67
N LEU A 101 11.59 -7.82 -7.90
CA LEU A 101 11.26 -9.23 -8.12
C LEU A 101 11.67 -10.15 -6.97
N ASP A 102 12.92 -10.58 -6.96
CA ASP A 102 13.54 -11.54 -6.04
C ASP A 102 14.73 -10.97 -5.27
N ARG A 103 14.84 -9.62 -5.23
CA ARG A 103 15.90 -8.92 -4.51
C ARG A 103 15.38 -7.62 -3.90
N VAL A 104 16.06 -7.14 -2.87
CA VAL A 104 15.86 -5.80 -2.33
C VAL A 104 17.07 -4.95 -2.66
N LEU A 105 16.85 -3.81 -3.28
CA LEU A 105 17.88 -2.83 -3.58
C LEU A 105 17.69 -1.58 -2.74
N GLY A 106 18.76 -0.86 -2.46
CA GLY A 106 18.72 0.40 -1.73
C GLY A 106 19.55 1.48 -2.40
N PHE A 107 18.94 2.64 -2.56
CA PHE A 107 19.55 3.80 -3.21
C PHE A 107 19.58 4.98 -2.23
N ARG A 108 20.72 5.67 -2.16
CA ARG A 108 20.82 6.85 -1.33
C ARG A 108 19.97 7.98 -1.93
N VAL A 109 19.01 8.49 -1.16
CA VAL A 109 18.02 9.48 -1.62
C VAL A 109 18.68 10.72 -2.25
N ARG A 110 19.76 11.24 -1.67
CA ARG A 110 20.38 12.51 -2.12
C ARG A 110 21.03 12.45 -3.50
N ASP A 111 21.48 11.28 -3.97
CA ASP A 111 22.31 11.17 -5.18
C ASP A 111 22.03 9.91 -6.03
N GLY A 112 21.08 9.06 -5.66
CA GLY A 112 20.72 7.86 -6.40
C GLY A 112 21.75 6.73 -6.38
N LYS A 113 22.83 6.85 -5.60
CA LYS A 113 23.86 5.83 -5.56
C LYS A 113 23.36 4.55 -4.90
N PRO A 114 23.57 3.36 -5.50
CA PRO A 114 23.23 2.10 -4.86
C PRO A 114 24.11 1.88 -3.63
N VAL A 115 23.50 1.53 -2.50
CA VAL A 115 24.17 1.34 -1.20
C VAL A 115 23.73 0.06 -0.49
N PHE A 116 22.74 -0.64 -1.01
CA PHE A 116 22.24 -1.88 -0.43
C PHE A 116 21.79 -2.84 -1.55
N SER A 117 22.07 -4.14 -1.36
CA SER A 117 21.58 -5.21 -2.22
C SER A 117 21.45 -6.49 -1.39
N LEU A 118 20.24 -7.07 -1.40
CA LEU A 118 19.95 -8.34 -0.73
C LEU A 118 19.26 -9.26 -1.73
N ASP A 119 19.96 -10.32 -2.09
CA ASP A 119 19.40 -11.39 -2.92
C ASP A 119 18.45 -12.25 -2.09
N MET A 120 17.24 -12.45 -2.60
CA MET A 120 16.19 -13.26 -1.98
C MET A 120 15.71 -14.40 -2.90
N ALA A 121 16.41 -14.68 -3.98
CA ALA A 121 16.04 -15.73 -4.95
C ALA A 121 15.86 -17.12 -4.29
N ALA A 122 16.62 -17.40 -3.22
CA ALA A 122 16.48 -18.63 -2.43
C ALA A 122 15.11 -18.81 -1.78
N THR A 123 14.28 -17.76 -1.68
CA THR A 123 12.91 -17.84 -1.18
C THR A 123 11.95 -18.50 -2.16
N GLY A 124 12.30 -18.54 -3.43
CA GLY A 124 11.46 -18.97 -4.56
C GLY A 124 10.46 -17.90 -5.02
N SER A 125 10.40 -16.74 -4.38
CA SER A 125 9.53 -15.64 -4.83
C SER A 125 10.14 -14.91 -6.01
N VAL A 126 9.29 -14.57 -6.96
CA VAL A 126 9.56 -13.65 -8.08
C VAL A 126 8.59 -12.45 -8.04
N PHE A 127 7.97 -12.24 -6.90
CA PHE A 127 6.97 -11.18 -6.70
C PHE A 127 7.05 -10.57 -5.30
N LEU A 128 8.28 -10.19 -4.89
CA LEU A 128 8.46 -9.34 -3.72
C LEU A 128 7.73 -8.02 -3.98
N ASN A 129 6.94 -7.53 -2.99
CA ASN A 129 5.98 -6.47 -3.24
C ASN A 129 6.06 -5.34 -2.20
N GLY A 130 5.12 -5.24 -1.27
CA GLY A 130 4.94 -4.11 -0.38
C GLY A 130 5.85 -4.15 0.86
N PHE A 131 6.27 -2.98 1.32
CA PHE A 131 7.02 -2.83 2.56
C PHE A 131 6.16 -2.28 3.69
N ALA A 132 6.50 -2.68 4.92
CA ALA A 132 6.14 -1.94 6.14
C ALA A 132 7.35 -1.79 7.06
N ARG A 133 7.46 -0.68 7.77
CA ARG A 133 8.48 -0.52 8.79
C ARG A 133 8.12 -1.40 9.99
N TYR A 134 8.99 -2.34 10.36
CA TYR A 134 8.83 -3.12 11.57
C TYR A 134 9.34 -2.33 12.79
N ASP A 135 10.57 -1.84 12.71
CA ASP A 135 11.22 -0.93 13.67
C ASP A 135 12.30 -0.07 12.97
N ASN A 136 13.22 0.50 13.74
CA ASN A 136 14.27 1.38 13.19
C ASN A 136 15.33 0.64 12.37
N ARG A 137 15.40 -0.68 12.41
CA ARG A 137 16.44 -1.51 11.76
C ARG A 137 15.87 -2.56 10.83
N ARG A 138 14.56 -2.84 10.93
CA ARG A 138 13.95 -3.95 10.23
C ARG A 138 12.71 -3.51 9.46
N LEU A 139 12.54 -4.14 8.30
CA LEU A 139 11.38 -3.97 7.46
C LEU A 139 10.60 -5.29 7.36
N LEU A 140 9.31 -5.21 7.14
CA LEU A 140 8.51 -6.32 6.63
C LEU A 140 8.43 -6.17 5.11
N LEU A 141 8.47 -7.29 4.41
CA LEU A 141 8.37 -7.37 2.95
C LEU A 141 7.42 -8.49 2.55
N SER A 142 6.37 -8.17 1.84
CA SER A 142 5.45 -9.18 1.30
C SER A 142 6.02 -9.86 0.06
N ALA A 143 5.72 -11.16 -0.08
CA ALA A 143 5.99 -11.99 -1.24
C ALA A 143 4.65 -12.59 -1.70
N THR A 144 4.02 -11.89 -2.65
CA THR A 144 2.63 -12.09 -3.03
C THR A 144 2.39 -13.49 -3.62
N ASP A 145 3.30 -13.95 -4.46
CA ASP A 145 3.21 -15.22 -5.21
C ASP A 145 3.32 -16.46 -4.33
N ILE A 146 4.07 -16.38 -3.22
CA ILE A 146 4.31 -17.51 -2.32
C ILE A 146 3.59 -17.41 -0.97
N ASN A 147 2.71 -16.39 -0.80
CA ASN A 147 1.90 -16.18 0.40
C ASN A 147 2.72 -15.97 1.69
N LYS A 148 3.86 -15.30 1.59
CA LYS A 148 4.77 -15.08 2.72
C LYS A 148 5.02 -13.61 3.00
N VAL A 149 5.47 -13.33 4.22
CA VAL A 149 6.04 -12.05 4.62
C VAL A 149 7.40 -12.31 5.24
N PHE A 150 8.39 -11.54 4.82
CA PHE A 150 9.75 -11.62 5.33
C PHE A 150 10.08 -10.44 6.22
N ILE A 151 10.99 -10.66 7.18
CA ILE A 151 11.64 -9.64 7.99
C ILE A 151 13.01 -9.39 7.39
N ILE A 152 13.29 -8.17 6.96
CA ILE A 152 14.59 -7.74 6.44
C ILE A 152 15.34 -7.03 7.56
N ASP A 153 16.47 -7.56 7.99
CA ASP A 153 17.41 -6.91 8.92
C ASP A 153 18.41 -6.07 8.11
N LEU A 154 18.18 -4.76 8.07
CA LEU A 154 18.94 -3.85 7.23
C LEU A 154 20.44 -3.82 7.57
N PRO A 155 20.87 -3.70 8.85
CA PRO A 155 22.29 -3.74 9.21
C PRO A 155 22.99 -5.06 8.92
N LYS A 156 22.27 -6.19 9.03
CA LYS A 156 22.85 -7.51 8.78
C LYS A 156 22.78 -7.92 7.32
N GLN A 157 22.02 -7.19 6.50
CA GLN A 157 21.73 -7.54 5.11
C GLN A 157 21.24 -8.99 4.99
N SER A 158 20.27 -9.35 5.82
CA SER A 158 19.73 -10.70 5.91
C SER A 158 18.20 -10.66 6.02
N PHE A 159 17.58 -11.80 5.79
CA PHE A 159 16.14 -11.93 5.94
C PHE A 159 15.78 -13.20 6.72
N SER A 160 14.59 -13.20 7.28
CA SER A 160 13.94 -14.37 7.87
C SER A 160 12.44 -14.33 7.58
N GLU A 161 11.79 -15.48 7.61
CA GLU A 161 10.34 -15.56 7.40
C GLU A 161 9.58 -15.17 8.66
N MET A 162 8.50 -14.44 8.51
CA MET A 162 7.55 -14.14 9.58
C MET A 162 6.56 -15.31 9.72
N THR A 163 6.29 -15.73 10.95
CA THR A 163 5.38 -16.83 11.23
C THR A 163 3.96 -16.32 11.43
N PHE A 164 2.98 -16.91 10.76
CA PHE A 164 1.56 -16.61 10.90
C PHE A 164 0.79 -17.84 11.38
N ASP A 165 -0.12 -17.68 12.34
CA ASP A 165 -1.09 -18.73 12.72
C ASP A 165 -2.12 -18.96 11.61
N THR A 166 -2.45 -17.90 10.90
CA THR A 166 -3.32 -17.91 9.72
C THR A 166 -2.63 -17.15 8.59
N PRO A 167 -1.91 -17.83 7.69
CA PRO A 167 -1.15 -17.19 6.63
C PRO A 167 -2.00 -16.29 5.73
N PRO A 168 -1.48 -15.13 5.28
CA PRO A 168 -2.15 -14.30 4.30
C PRO A 168 -2.18 -14.99 2.92
N LYS A 169 -3.13 -14.59 2.07
CA LYS A 169 -3.30 -15.08 0.71
C LYS A 169 -3.00 -13.98 -0.30
N GLY A 170 -1.84 -14.09 -0.95
CA GLY A 170 -1.35 -13.02 -1.81
C GLY A 170 -1.11 -11.71 -1.05
N PRO A 171 -0.24 -11.69 0.00
CA PRO A 171 0.02 -10.48 0.76
C PRO A 171 0.59 -9.40 -0.15
N ASN A 172 0.05 -8.17 -0.04
CA ASN A 172 0.47 -7.04 -0.84
C ASN A 172 0.81 -5.86 0.09
N GLY A 173 0.07 -4.77 0.06
CA GLY A 173 0.31 -3.62 0.91
C GLY A 173 0.17 -3.92 2.40
N MET A 174 1.05 -3.35 3.20
CA MET A 174 1.09 -3.56 4.64
C MET A 174 1.38 -2.26 5.39
N LYS A 175 0.85 -2.16 6.62
CA LYS A 175 1.19 -1.07 7.53
C LYS A 175 1.20 -1.57 8.97
N LYS A 176 2.31 -1.35 9.68
CA LYS A 176 2.39 -1.64 11.12
C LYS A 176 1.95 -0.42 11.92
N ALA A 177 1.05 -0.62 12.88
CA ALA A 177 0.58 0.38 13.83
C ALA A 177 0.61 -0.20 15.25
N GLY A 178 1.53 0.28 16.09
CA GLY A 178 1.77 -0.31 17.39
C GLY A 178 2.20 -1.79 17.27
N ASN A 179 1.50 -2.68 17.95
CA ASN A 179 1.69 -4.13 17.88
C ASN A 179 0.75 -4.83 16.88
N HIS A 180 0.12 -4.08 15.97
CA HIS A 180 -0.72 -4.64 14.92
C HIS A 180 -0.11 -4.42 13.55
N LEU A 181 -0.34 -5.38 12.67
CA LEU A 181 -0.06 -5.31 11.24
C LEU A 181 -1.39 -5.32 10.49
N MET A 182 -1.68 -4.24 9.78
CA MET A 182 -2.71 -4.20 8.75
C MET A 182 -2.09 -4.69 7.46
N LEU A 183 -2.77 -5.62 6.80
CA LEU A 183 -2.33 -6.27 5.57
C LEU A 183 -3.51 -6.40 4.61
N VAL A 184 -3.29 -6.05 3.36
CA VAL A 184 -4.24 -6.29 2.28
C VAL A 184 -3.75 -7.45 1.41
N GLU A 185 -4.71 -8.24 0.92
CA GLU A 185 -4.45 -9.40 0.10
C GLU A 185 -4.85 -9.13 -1.35
N TRP A 186 -3.95 -9.45 -2.27
CA TRP A 186 -4.27 -9.45 -3.70
C TRP A 186 -5.30 -10.52 -4.05
N GLY A 187 -5.25 -11.64 -3.33
CA GLY A 187 -6.05 -12.82 -3.60
C GLY A 187 -5.22 -13.96 -4.19
N THR A 188 -5.89 -15.04 -4.50
CA THR A 188 -5.25 -16.27 -5.00
C THR A 188 -5.89 -16.75 -6.30
N ASN A 189 -5.12 -17.50 -7.11
CA ASN A 189 -5.58 -18.11 -8.35
C ASN A 189 -6.15 -17.09 -9.36
N SER A 190 -5.55 -15.90 -9.42
CA SER A 190 -6.01 -14.79 -10.28
C SER A 190 -7.48 -14.45 -10.07
N GLN A 191 -8.00 -14.62 -8.86
CA GLN A 191 -9.36 -14.26 -8.50
C GLN A 191 -9.38 -13.03 -7.58
N PRO A 192 -10.35 -12.10 -7.74
CA PRO A 192 -10.50 -10.93 -6.89
C PRO A 192 -11.10 -11.31 -5.52
N ASN A 193 -10.43 -12.20 -4.81
CA ASN A 193 -10.87 -12.74 -3.51
C ASN A 193 -10.03 -12.24 -2.33
N GLY A 194 -9.30 -11.17 -2.54
CA GLY A 194 -8.50 -10.51 -1.52
C GLY A 194 -9.33 -10.07 -0.32
N LYS A 195 -8.68 -10.03 0.84
CA LYS A 195 -9.24 -9.59 2.11
C LYS A 195 -8.34 -8.55 2.77
N VAL A 196 -8.88 -7.84 3.74
CA VAL A 196 -8.12 -6.96 4.61
C VAL A 196 -8.00 -7.65 5.96
N LYS A 197 -6.77 -7.85 6.44
CA LYS A 197 -6.51 -8.55 7.69
C LYS A 197 -5.76 -7.66 8.69
N ARG A 198 -6.09 -7.82 9.94
CA ARG A 198 -5.32 -7.29 11.06
C ARG A 198 -4.74 -8.45 11.85
N TYR A 199 -3.43 -8.42 12.02
CA TYR A 199 -2.70 -9.38 12.85
C TYR A 199 -2.14 -8.68 14.08
N ARG A 200 -2.14 -9.36 15.22
CA ARG A 200 -1.38 -8.96 16.40
C ARG A 200 0.01 -9.56 16.32
N LEU A 201 1.01 -8.72 16.57
CA LEU A 201 2.42 -9.10 16.52
C LEU A 201 2.96 -9.39 17.92
N ASP A 202 3.65 -10.51 18.06
CA ASP A 202 4.50 -10.87 19.19
C ASP A 202 5.87 -11.30 18.63
N GLY A 203 6.83 -10.38 18.68
CA GLY A 203 8.09 -10.57 17.97
C GLY A 203 7.85 -10.79 16.48
N PHE A 204 8.33 -11.91 15.94
CA PHE A 204 8.16 -12.29 14.54
C PHE A 204 7.00 -13.27 14.31
N GLN A 205 6.14 -13.42 15.30
CA GLN A 205 4.91 -14.17 15.19
C GLN A 205 3.73 -13.21 14.99
N ALA A 206 2.80 -13.60 14.13
CA ALA A 206 1.61 -12.85 13.82
C ALA A 206 0.37 -13.73 14.02
N SER A 207 -0.53 -13.30 14.89
CA SER A 207 -1.79 -14.00 15.15
C SER A 207 -2.94 -13.20 14.55
N LEU A 208 -3.80 -13.87 13.79
CA LEU A 208 -4.95 -13.23 13.16
C LEU A 208 -5.90 -12.67 14.24
N ASP A 209 -6.07 -11.37 14.23
CA ASP A 209 -6.96 -10.67 15.15
C ASP A 209 -8.32 -10.39 14.50
N LYS A 210 -8.32 -9.94 13.25
CA LYS A 210 -9.54 -9.59 12.54
C LYS A 210 -9.39 -9.75 11.03
N THR A 211 -10.41 -10.30 10.38
CA THR A 211 -10.61 -10.20 8.94
C THR A 211 -11.72 -9.19 8.67
N TYR A 212 -11.46 -8.27 7.76
CA TYR A 212 -12.43 -7.33 7.23
C TYR A 212 -12.78 -7.76 5.81
N GLU A 213 -14.05 -8.01 5.55
CA GLU A 213 -14.52 -8.47 4.24
C GLU A 213 -15.17 -7.28 3.53
N PRO A 214 -14.49 -6.72 2.51
CA PRO A 214 -15.06 -5.65 1.72
C PRO A 214 -16.14 -6.18 0.78
N ILE A 215 -17.07 -5.32 0.44
CA ILE A 215 -18.07 -5.58 -0.59
C ILE A 215 -17.98 -4.43 -1.60
N PRO A 216 -17.62 -4.73 -2.86
CA PRO A 216 -17.21 -6.03 -3.42
C PRO A 216 -15.78 -6.43 -2.99
N SER A 217 -15.50 -7.75 -2.98
CA SER A 217 -14.11 -8.26 -2.91
C SER A 217 -13.31 -7.82 -4.14
N GLY A 218 -11.98 -7.86 -4.09
CA GLY A 218 -11.16 -7.37 -5.18
C GLY A 218 -9.72 -7.81 -5.09
N TYR A 219 -8.91 -7.22 -5.95
CA TYR A 219 -7.46 -7.26 -5.91
C TYR A 219 -6.99 -6.05 -5.10
N PHE A 220 -6.69 -6.25 -3.80
CA PHE A 220 -6.23 -5.15 -2.95
C PHE A 220 -4.73 -4.98 -3.06
N ASP A 221 -4.29 -3.74 -3.22
CA ASP A 221 -2.90 -3.42 -3.49
C ASP A 221 -2.31 -2.57 -2.36
N GLY A 222 -2.52 -1.27 -2.33
CA GLY A 222 -1.99 -0.37 -1.31
C GLY A 222 -2.91 -0.17 -0.11
N ILE A 223 -2.32 0.19 1.03
CA ILE A 223 -3.03 0.57 2.24
C ILE A 223 -2.35 1.75 2.93
N VAL A 224 -3.11 2.78 3.29
CA VAL A 224 -2.62 3.94 4.04
C VAL A 224 -3.47 4.22 5.28
N ASP A 225 -2.80 4.66 6.35
CA ASP A 225 -3.43 5.05 7.60
C ASP A 225 -3.86 6.53 7.55
N LEU A 226 -5.15 6.79 7.66
CA LEU A 226 -5.69 8.15 7.74
C LEU A 226 -5.72 8.69 9.17
N GLY A 227 -5.35 7.88 10.16
CA GLY A 227 -5.54 8.16 11.58
C GLY A 227 -6.98 7.93 12.04
N ALA A 228 -7.22 8.05 13.34
CA ALA A 228 -8.52 7.86 13.99
C ALA A 228 -9.22 6.53 13.60
N ASN A 229 -8.45 5.45 13.50
CA ASN A 229 -8.90 4.10 13.12
C ASN A 229 -9.47 4.00 11.69
N ARG A 230 -9.09 4.90 10.79
CA ARG A 230 -9.53 4.90 9.38
C ARG A 230 -8.39 4.62 8.45
N TRP A 231 -8.67 3.82 7.43
CA TRP A 231 -7.69 3.34 6.44
C TRP A 231 -8.25 3.49 5.04
N LEU A 232 -7.42 3.92 4.09
CA LEU A 232 -7.75 3.82 2.68
C LEU A 232 -7.02 2.62 2.07
N ILE A 233 -7.72 1.92 1.16
CA ILE A 233 -7.25 0.70 0.52
C ILE A 233 -7.54 0.84 -0.97
N SER A 234 -6.54 0.63 -1.82
CA SER A 234 -6.73 0.56 -3.26
C SER A 234 -7.23 -0.82 -3.68
N ASN A 235 -8.14 -0.84 -4.65
CA ASN A 235 -8.73 -2.05 -5.21
C ASN A 235 -8.81 -1.93 -6.72
N TRP A 236 -8.15 -2.82 -7.42
CA TRP A 236 -8.18 -2.86 -8.88
C TRP A 236 -9.55 -3.27 -9.41
N VAL A 237 -10.35 -4.01 -8.63
CA VAL A 237 -11.62 -4.61 -9.01
C VAL A 237 -11.45 -5.63 -10.14
N LYS A 238 -10.84 -5.20 -11.24
CA LYS A 238 -10.49 -6.00 -12.42
C LYS A 238 -9.38 -5.32 -13.22
N PHE A 239 -8.83 -6.01 -14.23
CA PHE A 239 -7.77 -5.48 -15.11
C PHE A 239 -8.35 -4.58 -16.21
N GLU A 240 -9.08 -3.53 -15.80
CA GLU A 240 -9.63 -2.49 -16.68
C GLU A 240 -9.81 -1.18 -15.88
N PRO A 241 -10.19 -0.06 -16.52
CA PRO A 241 -10.41 1.21 -15.82
C PRO A 241 -11.61 1.19 -14.88
N ALA A 242 -11.53 0.44 -13.79
CA ALA A 242 -12.60 0.23 -12.82
C ALA A 242 -12.13 0.33 -11.35
N GLY A 243 -10.84 0.62 -11.13
CA GLY A 243 -10.27 0.62 -9.79
C GLY A 243 -10.83 1.73 -8.90
N VAL A 244 -10.99 1.41 -7.64
CA VAL A 244 -11.61 2.26 -6.62
C VAL A 244 -10.76 2.30 -5.36
N LEU A 245 -11.08 3.24 -4.46
CA LEU A 245 -10.55 3.28 -3.11
C LEU A 245 -11.65 2.91 -2.11
N HIS A 246 -11.30 2.10 -1.12
CA HIS A 246 -12.18 1.77 -0.01
C HIS A 246 -11.74 2.48 1.27
N LEU A 247 -12.70 2.98 2.03
CA LEU A 247 -12.52 3.45 3.39
C LEU A 247 -12.89 2.34 4.36
N LEU A 248 -11.96 1.92 5.22
CA LEU A 248 -12.19 1.03 6.34
C LEU A 248 -12.17 1.83 7.65
N ASP A 249 -13.24 1.75 8.44
CA ASP A 249 -13.26 2.15 9.85
C ASP A 249 -13.10 0.90 10.73
N THR A 250 -11.95 0.76 11.39
CA THR A 250 -11.65 -0.45 12.19
C THR A 250 -12.40 -0.52 13.51
N ARG A 251 -13.02 0.57 13.98
CA ARG A 251 -13.87 0.55 15.18
C ARG A 251 -15.20 -0.12 14.92
N THR A 252 -15.80 0.18 13.77
CA THR A 252 -17.10 -0.34 13.34
C THR A 252 -16.99 -1.57 12.46
N ALA A 253 -15.78 -1.88 11.99
CA ALA A 253 -15.47 -2.88 10.97
C ALA A 253 -16.19 -2.63 9.63
N LYS A 254 -16.62 -1.39 9.40
CA LYS A 254 -17.33 -1.01 8.18
C LYS A 254 -16.34 -0.67 7.07
N ILE A 255 -16.55 -1.23 5.90
CA ILE A 255 -15.88 -0.85 4.65
C ILE A 255 -16.91 -0.18 3.75
N SER A 256 -16.54 0.96 3.16
CA SER A 256 -17.36 1.71 2.20
C SER A 256 -16.49 2.18 1.05
N LEU A 257 -17.10 2.47 -0.09
CA LEU A 257 -16.40 3.14 -1.19
C LEU A 257 -16.06 4.58 -0.78
N ALA A 258 -14.85 5.03 -1.11
CA ALA A 258 -14.54 6.45 -1.11
C ALA A 258 -15.18 7.10 -2.35
N GLU A 259 -15.74 8.30 -2.17
CA GLU A 259 -16.30 9.04 -3.29
C GLU A 259 -15.17 9.56 -4.18
N MET A 260 -15.16 9.13 -5.44
CA MET A 260 -14.21 9.53 -6.47
C MET A 260 -14.97 9.99 -7.72
N LYS A 261 -14.48 11.03 -8.38
CA LYS A 261 -15.08 11.52 -9.63
C LYS A 261 -14.98 10.51 -10.77
N SER A 262 -13.89 9.76 -10.80
CA SER A 262 -13.60 8.76 -11.84
C SER A 262 -12.79 7.61 -11.23
N PRO A 263 -12.95 6.38 -11.72
CA PRO A 263 -12.09 5.27 -11.33
C PRO A 263 -10.64 5.51 -11.77
N VAL A 264 -9.70 4.81 -11.15
CA VAL A 264 -8.29 4.77 -11.53
C VAL A 264 -8.01 3.42 -12.18
N ALA A 265 -7.34 3.41 -13.33
CA ALA A 265 -6.98 2.16 -13.98
C ALA A 265 -5.78 1.49 -13.28
N GLY A 266 -6.04 0.46 -12.49
CA GLY A 266 -5.04 -0.24 -11.69
C GLY A 266 -4.45 0.65 -10.58
N PRO A 267 -5.23 1.05 -9.55
CA PRO A 267 -4.70 1.82 -8.43
C PRO A 267 -3.80 0.92 -7.59
N ALA A 268 -2.49 1.20 -7.65
CA ALA A 268 -1.47 0.36 -7.04
C ALA A 268 -1.07 0.84 -5.62
N ASP A 269 0.17 0.63 -5.19
CA ASP A 269 0.60 0.99 -3.84
C ASP A 269 0.62 2.51 -3.61
N MET A 270 -0.14 2.96 -2.63
CA MET A 270 -0.42 4.37 -2.36
C MET A 270 0.46 4.92 -1.23
N PHE A 271 0.65 6.24 -1.26
CA PHE A 271 1.33 6.95 -0.18
C PHE A 271 0.53 8.17 0.29
N LEU A 272 0.32 8.29 1.60
CA LEU A 272 -0.21 9.50 2.24
C LEU A 272 0.95 10.29 2.82
N ASP A 273 1.21 11.49 2.29
CA ASP A 273 2.31 12.31 2.74
C ASP A 273 1.99 13.11 4.02
N ASP A 274 3.00 13.80 4.56
CA ASP A 274 2.90 14.61 5.79
C ASP A 274 2.01 15.85 5.62
N GLN A 275 1.73 16.25 4.38
CA GLN A 275 0.77 17.30 4.04
C GLN A 275 -0.65 16.76 3.81
N ARG A 276 -0.89 15.49 4.14
CA ARG A 276 -2.15 14.78 3.94
C ARG A 276 -2.57 14.70 2.47
N LYS A 277 -1.61 14.73 1.54
CA LYS A 277 -1.85 14.44 0.13
C LYS A 277 -1.65 12.95 -0.13
N LEU A 278 -2.63 12.37 -0.78
CA LEU A 278 -2.61 10.98 -1.21
C LEU A 278 -2.01 10.91 -2.61
N TRP A 279 -1.00 10.08 -2.80
CA TRP A 279 -0.39 9.78 -4.08
C TRP A 279 -0.81 8.38 -4.50
N VAL A 280 -1.41 8.27 -5.68
CA VAL A 280 -1.98 7.01 -6.19
C VAL A 280 -1.43 6.75 -7.58
N PRO A 281 -0.63 5.70 -7.79
CA PRO A 281 -0.28 5.24 -9.12
C PRO A 281 -1.52 4.67 -9.83
N GLY A 282 -1.72 5.05 -11.09
CA GLY A 282 -2.63 4.39 -12.02
C GLY A 282 -1.79 3.56 -12.98
N MET A 283 -1.48 2.33 -12.59
CA MET A 283 -0.48 1.50 -13.25
C MET A 283 -0.79 1.28 -14.73
N MET A 284 -2.05 0.98 -15.05
CA MET A 284 -2.50 0.66 -16.42
C MET A 284 -2.60 1.89 -17.33
N GLU A 285 -2.45 3.11 -16.81
CA GLU A 285 -2.58 4.35 -17.58
C GLU A 285 -1.31 5.20 -17.56
N GLY A 286 -0.23 4.71 -16.94
CA GLY A 286 1.06 5.40 -16.89
C GLY A 286 0.99 6.75 -16.19
N LYS A 287 0.16 6.86 -15.15
CA LYS A 287 -0.10 8.11 -14.44
C LYS A 287 0.09 7.96 -12.93
N VAL A 288 0.38 9.07 -12.28
CA VAL A 288 0.32 9.20 -10.82
C VAL A 288 -0.60 10.37 -10.50
N TYR A 289 -1.52 10.12 -9.57
CA TYR A 289 -2.48 11.11 -9.11
C TYR A 289 -2.07 11.64 -7.73
N ARG A 290 -2.03 12.98 -7.59
CA ARG A 290 -1.99 13.61 -6.27
C ARG A 290 -3.41 14.06 -5.92
N MET A 291 -3.89 13.61 -4.78
CA MET A 291 -5.27 13.76 -4.36
C MET A 291 -5.37 14.37 -2.97
N SER A 292 -6.43 15.13 -2.70
CA SER A 292 -6.85 15.47 -1.35
C SER A 292 -7.82 14.43 -0.82
N VAL A 293 -7.73 14.13 0.46
CA VAL A 293 -8.62 13.22 1.17
C VAL A 293 -9.39 14.01 2.22
N ARG A 294 -10.71 13.99 2.13
CA ARG A 294 -11.61 14.48 3.18
C ARG A 294 -12.25 13.24 3.83
N PRO A 295 -11.82 12.95 5.06
CA PRO A 295 -12.28 11.76 5.76
C PRO A 295 -13.71 11.93 6.29
#